data_e76f43e5ba2c5d58ce2285ef24c22d49
#
_entry.id   e76f43e5ba2c5d58ce2285ef24c22d49
#
_cell.length_a   1.000
_cell.length_b   1.000
_cell.length_c   1.000
_cell.angle_alpha   90.00
_cell.angle_beta   90.00
_cell.angle_gamma   90.00
#
_symmetry.space_group_name_H-M   'P 1'
#
loop_
_entity.id
_entity.type
_entity.pdbx_description
1 polymer ?
#
loop_
_entity_poly.entity_id
_entity_poly.type
_entity_poly.pdbx_seq_one_letter_code
_entity_poly.pdbx_strand_id
1 'polypeptide(L)'
;VKAAIFGADPNWGRILATVGARAGSQGYALEPARSQVSIQGLVVYDHKPVLEDRTVLRRKMRESEVRVAVALGQGDSEATAWGCDLSYDYVKINADYTSLIVQTASGGVAKDDRLSHYSPAFKVNLLVESLKYISRFKGKRCVIKYGGAAMTKESLKRSFCSDVLLLRSVGLVPIVVHGGGPEMTRTLERLGGTPEFVDGIRVTPASDLKVVEMVLTGAINTELVTLLNQSGPHAVGVSGKDGALLRAKKLIRQDGRDLGQVGEITQVNARFLEMLLDQGYVPVISPVGLGDNGESFNIDGDTVAAEVAAAVGASKLIILSNVAGILDNESMLSELKTSEVRERLISGAITGGMAVKARAILRALDFGVSQAHVIDGRTPHSVIAELFTDNGVGTLVTPS
;
A
#
# COMPACT_ATOMS: atom_id res chain seq x y z
N VAL A 1 6.83 -15.83 -26.86
CA VAL A 1 8.29 -15.51 -26.85
C VAL A 1 8.67 -14.75 -25.57
N LYS A 2 7.94 -13.69 -25.16
CA LYS A 2 8.27 -12.88 -23.96
C LYS A 2 8.52 -13.73 -22.70
N ALA A 3 7.63 -14.69 -22.42
CA ALA A 3 7.79 -15.61 -21.28
C ALA A 3 8.93 -16.62 -21.44
N ALA A 4 9.47 -16.78 -22.64
CA ALA A 4 10.55 -17.71 -22.91
C ALA A 4 11.95 -17.16 -22.59
N ILE A 5 12.07 -15.83 -22.45
CA ILE A 5 13.33 -15.11 -22.20
C ILE A 5 13.34 -14.39 -20.85
N PHE A 6 12.22 -14.40 -20.11
CA PHE A 6 12.08 -13.76 -18.81
C PHE A 6 13.09 -14.30 -17.80
N GLY A 7 13.69 -13.39 -17.04
CA GLY A 7 14.69 -13.74 -16.03
C GLY A 7 15.99 -14.31 -16.57
N ALA A 8 16.33 -14.01 -17.84
CA ALA A 8 17.47 -14.56 -18.56
C ALA A 8 17.43 -16.11 -18.64
N ASP A 9 16.23 -16.69 -18.70
CA ASP A 9 16.06 -18.13 -18.94
C ASP A 9 16.03 -18.42 -20.44
N PRO A 10 16.98 -19.18 -21.00
CA PRO A 10 17.05 -19.49 -22.42
C PRO A 10 16.07 -20.60 -22.81
N ASN A 11 14.77 -20.36 -22.68
CA ASN A 11 13.73 -21.36 -22.91
C ASN A 11 13.37 -21.47 -24.41
N TRP A 12 14.32 -21.98 -25.22
CA TRP A 12 14.13 -22.17 -26.65
C TRP A 12 12.96 -23.11 -26.98
N GLY A 13 12.62 -24.06 -26.11
CA GLY A 13 11.49 -24.95 -26.31
C GLY A 13 10.16 -24.21 -26.39
N ARG A 14 9.96 -23.19 -25.56
CA ARG A 14 8.78 -22.31 -25.64
C ARG A 14 8.77 -21.46 -26.90
N ILE A 15 9.92 -21.08 -27.43
CA ILE A 15 10.03 -20.36 -28.70
C ILE A 15 9.52 -21.25 -29.82
N LEU A 16 10.05 -22.48 -29.94
CA LEU A 16 9.62 -23.42 -30.96
C LEU A 16 8.13 -23.82 -30.82
N ALA A 17 7.66 -24.04 -29.58
CA ALA A 17 6.27 -24.34 -29.33
C ALA A 17 5.34 -23.21 -29.81
N THR A 18 5.75 -21.94 -29.63
CA THR A 18 4.99 -20.78 -30.14
C THR A 18 4.96 -20.76 -31.66
N VAL A 19 6.08 -21.05 -32.32
CA VAL A 19 6.16 -21.13 -33.79
C VAL A 19 5.27 -22.28 -34.32
N GLY A 20 5.36 -23.46 -33.73
CA GLY A 20 4.54 -24.63 -34.11
C GLY A 20 3.04 -24.39 -33.92
N ALA A 21 2.66 -23.79 -32.76
CA ALA A 21 1.27 -23.45 -32.52
C ALA A 21 0.72 -22.45 -33.56
N ARG A 22 1.53 -21.47 -33.95
CA ARG A 22 1.14 -20.49 -34.97
C ARG A 22 1.04 -21.13 -36.37
N ALA A 23 2.03 -21.93 -36.74
CA ALA A 23 2.00 -22.65 -38.01
C ALA A 23 0.76 -23.55 -38.11
N GLY A 24 0.48 -24.36 -37.10
CA GLY A 24 -0.67 -25.23 -37.02
C GLY A 24 -2.01 -24.48 -37.10
N SER A 25 -2.14 -23.37 -36.41
CA SER A 25 -3.36 -22.54 -36.41
C SER A 25 -3.65 -21.89 -37.77
N GLN A 26 -2.65 -21.73 -38.61
CA GLN A 26 -2.77 -21.14 -39.97
C GLN A 26 -2.67 -22.18 -41.07
N GLY A 27 -2.52 -23.44 -40.73
CA GLY A 27 -2.38 -24.51 -41.73
C GLY A 27 -1.04 -24.49 -42.50
N TYR A 28 -0.01 -23.84 -41.97
CA TYR A 28 1.32 -23.84 -42.58
C TYR A 28 2.06 -25.13 -42.25
N ALA A 29 2.67 -25.74 -43.26
CA ALA A 29 3.57 -26.87 -43.07
C ALA A 29 4.83 -26.39 -42.35
N LEU A 30 5.19 -27.02 -41.24
CA LEU A 30 6.41 -26.77 -40.49
C LEU A 30 7.15 -28.07 -40.28
N GLU A 31 8.43 -28.12 -40.68
CA GLU A 31 9.31 -29.25 -40.44
C GLU A 31 10.28 -28.91 -39.30
N PRO A 32 10.02 -29.35 -38.05
CA PRO A 32 10.91 -29.06 -36.91
C PRO A 32 12.36 -29.49 -37.13
N ALA A 33 12.53 -30.58 -37.89
CA ALA A 33 13.85 -31.11 -38.26
C ALA A 33 14.70 -30.19 -39.17
N ARG A 34 14.12 -29.13 -39.69
CA ARG A 34 14.84 -28.10 -40.47
C ARG A 34 15.02 -26.80 -39.72
N SER A 35 14.44 -26.72 -38.54
CA SER A 35 14.45 -25.44 -37.76
C SER A 35 15.71 -25.31 -36.90
N GLN A 36 16.19 -24.07 -36.81
CA GLN A 36 17.29 -23.68 -35.94
C GLN A 36 16.85 -22.49 -35.08
N VAL A 37 17.22 -22.45 -33.81
CA VAL A 37 17.01 -21.31 -32.92
C VAL A 37 18.34 -20.84 -32.37
N SER A 38 18.58 -19.55 -32.44
CA SER A 38 19.72 -18.90 -31.77
C SER A 38 19.22 -17.78 -30.85
N ILE A 39 19.92 -17.59 -29.72
CA ILE A 39 19.69 -16.51 -28.76
C ILE A 39 21.04 -15.82 -28.53
N GLN A 40 21.07 -14.49 -28.71
CA GLN A 40 22.31 -13.70 -28.61
C GLN A 40 23.45 -14.25 -29.47
N GLY A 41 23.10 -14.71 -30.67
CA GLY A 41 24.06 -15.30 -31.62
C GLY A 41 24.54 -16.72 -31.28
N LEU A 42 24.10 -17.32 -30.16
CA LEU A 42 24.45 -18.68 -29.80
C LEU A 42 23.32 -19.64 -30.24
N VAL A 43 23.64 -20.68 -30.98
CA VAL A 43 22.69 -21.69 -31.42
C VAL A 43 22.30 -22.56 -30.23
N VAL A 44 21.02 -22.58 -29.87
CA VAL A 44 20.47 -23.33 -28.74
C VAL A 44 19.66 -24.55 -29.19
N TYR A 45 19.24 -24.55 -30.45
CA TYR A 45 18.56 -25.67 -31.10
C TYR A 45 18.98 -25.71 -32.58
N ASP A 46 19.43 -26.87 -33.03
CA ASP A 46 19.77 -27.16 -34.43
C ASP A 46 19.30 -28.59 -34.75
N HIS A 47 18.04 -28.74 -35.23
CA HIS A 47 17.34 -30.03 -35.44
C HIS A 47 17.22 -30.87 -34.17
N LYS A 48 18.02 -30.58 -33.15
CA LYS A 48 18.06 -31.15 -31.80
C LYS A 48 18.60 -30.13 -30.81
N PRO A 49 18.34 -30.29 -29.49
CA PRO A 49 18.94 -29.42 -28.49
C PRO A 49 20.48 -29.40 -28.59
N VAL A 50 21.04 -28.17 -28.60
CA VAL A 50 22.48 -27.96 -28.55
C VAL A 50 22.83 -27.64 -27.09
N LEU A 51 23.74 -28.42 -26.50
CA LEU A 51 24.24 -28.20 -25.14
C LEU A 51 25.27 -27.07 -25.16
N GLU A 52 24.79 -25.86 -25.09
CA GLU A 52 25.62 -24.67 -24.87
C GLU A 52 25.83 -24.44 -23.36
N ASP A 53 26.95 -23.77 -23.00
CA ASP A 53 27.15 -23.33 -21.63
C ASP A 53 26.08 -22.30 -21.25
N ARG A 54 25.09 -22.75 -20.48
CA ARG A 54 23.98 -21.90 -20.03
C ARG A 54 24.43 -20.69 -19.24
N THR A 55 25.63 -20.73 -18.64
CA THR A 55 26.18 -19.63 -17.87
C THR A 55 26.56 -18.45 -18.78
N VAL A 56 27.21 -18.75 -19.89
CA VAL A 56 27.58 -17.73 -20.90
C VAL A 56 26.33 -17.13 -21.54
N LEU A 57 25.38 -17.98 -21.92
CA LEU A 57 24.13 -17.55 -22.54
C LEU A 57 23.30 -16.68 -21.59
N ARG A 58 23.13 -17.09 -20.33
CA ARG A 58 22.43 -16.31 -19.31
C ARG A 58 23.07 -14.95 -19.08
N ARG A 59 24.40 -14.85 -19.11
CA ARG A 59 25.09 -13.57 -18.97
C ARG A 59 24.78 -12.65 -20.13
N LYS A 60 24.83 -13.15 -21.37
CA LYS A 60 24.49 -12.39 -22.59
C LYS A 60 23.01 -11.95 -22.61
N MET A 61 22.09 -12.76 -22.10
CA MET A 61 20.67 -12.43 -22.03
C MET A 61 20.32 -11.36 -20.97
N ARG A 62 21.27 -10.87 -20.18
CA ARG A 62 21.09 -9.73 -19.27
C ARG A 62 21.41 -8.38 -19.93
N GLU A 63 21.82 -8.38 -21.20
CA GLU A 63 21.99 -7.16 -21.98
C GLU A 63 20.65 -6.47 -22.23
N SER A 64 20.67 -5.17 -22.48
CA SER A 64 19.46 -4.36 -22.71
C SER A 64 18.68 -4.77 -23.96
N GLU A 65 19.31 -5.43 -24.91
CA GLU A 65 18.72 -5.98 -26.12
C GLU A 65 19.01 -7.48 -26.20
N VAL A 66 17.96 -8.30 -26.28
CA VAL A 66 18.06 -9.74 -26.47
C VAL A 66 17.56 -10.12 -27.85
N ARG A 67 18.46 -10.61 -28.70
CA ARG A 67 18.15 -11.07 -30.06
C ARG A 67 17.86 -12.57 -30.07
N VAL A 68 16.67 -12.90 -30.58
CA VAL A 68 16.23 -14.26 -30.84
C VAL A 68 16.02 -14.43 -32.33
N ALA A 69 16.74 -15.35 -32.95
CA ALA A 69 16.52 -15.69 -34.34
C ALA A 69 16.00 -17.13 -34.46
N VAL A 70 15.00 -17.30 -35.32
CA VAL A 70 14.41 -18.61 -35.64
C VAL A 70 14.48 -18.80 -37.15
N ALA A 71 15.31 -19.69 -37.60
CA ALA A 71 15.33 -20.11 -39.02
C ALA A 71 14.47 -21.35 -39.17
N LEU A 72 13.51 -21.32 -40.08
CA LEU A 72 12.58 -22.45 -40.31
C LEU A 72 13.09 -23.43 -41.38
N GLY A 73 14.11 -23.03 -42.15
CA GLY A 73 14.65 -23.83 -43.25
C GLY A 73 13.66 -24.07 -44.40
N GLN A 74 12.67 -23.18 -44.53
CA GLN A 74 11.60 -23.26 -45.52
C GLN A 74 11.33 -21.86 -46.09
N GLY A 75 11.45 -21.72 -47.43
CA GLY A 75 11.25 -20.46 -48.13
C GLY A 75 12.39 -19.43 -47.88
N ASP A 76 12.25 -18.25 -48.54
CA ASP A 76 13.28 -17.21 -48.60
C ASP A 76 12.83 -15.89 -47.92
N SER A 77 11.68 -15.92 -47.24
CA SER A 77 11.15 -14.71 -46.57
C SER A 77 11.69 -14.53 -45.18
N GLU A 78 11.98 -13.31 -44.83
CA GLU A 78 12.41 -12.88 -43.49
C GLU A 78 11.42 -11.89 -42.87
N ALA A 79 11.30 -11.90 -41.56
CA ALA A 79 10.55 -10.92 -40.80
C ALA A 79 11.25 -10.64 -39.44
N THR A 80 11.29 -9.37 -39.06
CA THR A 80 11.79 -8.95 -37.76
C THR A 80 10.66 -8.29 -36.98
N ALA A 81 10.59 -8.60 -35.68
CA ALA A 81 9.66 -7.97 -34.76
C ALA A 81 10.39 -7.53 -33.48
N TRP A 82 9.99 -6.39 -32.94
CA TRP A 82 10.48 -5.89 -31.68
C TRP A 82 9.41 -6.05 -30.61
N GLY A 83 9.85 -6.25 -29.37
CA GLY A 83 8.99 -6.35 -28.23
C GLY A 83 9.77 -6.22 -26.94
N CYS A 84 9.10 -5.86 -25.86
CA CYS A 84 9.67 -5.91 -24.52
C CYS A 84 9.51 -7.32 -23.94
N ASP A 85 10.36 -7.66 -22.96
CA ASP A 85 10.19 -8.86 -22.14
C ASP A 85 9.02 -8.71 -21.13
N LEU A 86 8.80 -9.74 -20.31
CA LEU A 86 7.90 -9.69 -19.16
C LEU A 86 8.68 -9.30 -17.91
N SER A 87 9.30 -8.10 -17.91
CA SER A 87 9.98 -7.59 -16.71
C SER A 87 8.97 -7.37 -15.57
N TYR A 88 9.45 -7.33 -14.33
CA TYR A 88 8.63 -6.94 -13.19
C TYR A 88 7.98 -5.58 -13.40
N ASP A 89 8.71 -4.64 -14.01
CA ASP A 89 8.20 -3.30 -14.32
C ASP A 89 7.13 -3.34 -15.40
N TYR A 90 7.28 -4.17 -16.43
CA TYR A 90 6.22 -4.40 -17.43
C TYR A 90 4.95 -4.96 -16.80
N VAL A 91 5.09 -5.96 -15.93
CA VAL A 91 3.94 -6.54 -15.20
C VAL A 91 3.33 -5.52 -14.28
N LYS A 92 4.14 -4.73 -13.55
CA LYS A 92 3.68 -3.67 -12.66
C LYS A 92 2.93 -2.58 -13.42
N ILE A 93 3.52 -2.03 -14.50
CA ILE A 93 2.88 -1.00 -15.33
C ILE A 93 1.57 -1.52 -15.94
N ASN A 94 1.54 -2.76 -16.41
CA ASN A 94 0.31 -3.33 -17.00
C ASN A 94 -0.69 -3.84 -15.95
N ALA A 95 -0.26 -4.14 -14.73
CA ALA A 95 -1.16 -4.45 -13.62
C ALA A 95 -1.81 -3.19 -13.02
N ASP A 96 -1.16 -2.03 -13.10
CA ASP A 96 -1.72 -0.75 -12.66
C ASP A 96 -2.94 -0.31 -13.50
N TYR A 97 -3.15 -0.88 -14.69
CA TYR A 97 -4.41 -0.75 -15.45
C TYR A 97 -5.59 -1.52 -14.84
N THR A 98 -5.34 -2.26 -13.79
CA THR A 98 -6.31 -3.15 -13.18
C THR A 98 -6.90 -2.59 -11.89
N SER A 99 -7.66 -1.47 -11.98
CA SER A 99 -8.69 -1.26 -10.96
C SER A 99 -9.74 -2.37 -11.13
N LEU A 100 -9.96 -3.16 -10.08
CA LEU A 100 -10.93 -4.26 -10.05
C LEU A 100 -12.40 -3.83 -10.27
N ILE A 101 -12.63 -2.54 -10.51
CA ILE A 101 -13.94 -1.94 -10.74
C ILE A 101 -13.85 -1.08 -12.00
N VAL A 102 -14.35 -1.56 -13.10
CA VAL A 102 -14.57 -0.77 -14.31
C VAL A 102 -15.92 -0.08 -14.15
N GLN A 103 -15.94 1.24 -13.99
CA GLN A 103 -17.17 2.01 -14.16
C GLN A 103 -17.57 1.94 -15.64
N THR A 104 -18.80 1.49 -15.90
CA THR A 104 -19.38 1.62 -17.24
C THR A 104 -19.68 3.08 -17.53
N ALA A 105 -19.73 3.47 -18.80
CA ALA A 105 -20.09 4.83 -19.24
C ALA A 105 -21.48 5.30 -18.71
N SER A 106 -22.30 4.40 -18.21
CA SER A 106 -23.61 4.65 -17.59
C SER A 106 -23.58 4.70 -16.05
N GLY A 107 -22.39 4.68 -15.42
CA GLY A 107 -22.24 4.76 -13.95
C GLY A 107 -22.51 3.43 -13.21
N GLY A 108 -22.76 2.33 -13.93
CA GLY A 108 -22.91 1.01 -13.35
C GLY A 108 -21.57 0.35 -13.04
N VAL A 109 -21.56 -0.58 -12.06
CA VAL A 109 -20.41 -1.43 -11.78
C VAL A 109 -20.38 -2.59 -12.77
N ALA A 110 -19.42 -2.58 -13.71
CA ALA A 110 -19.18 -3.76 -14.54
C ALA A 110 -18.46 -4.82 -13.69
N LYS A 111 -18.95 -6.05 -13.73
CA LYS A 111 -18.25 -7.20 -13.16
C LYS A 111 -16.91 -7.34 -13.87
N ASP A 112 -15.82 -7.29 -13.12
CA ASP A 112 -14.50 -7.54 -13.70
C ASP A 112 -14.39 -9.00 -14.14
N ASP A 113 -14.43 -9.18 -15.44
CA ASP A 113 -14.44 -10.51 -16.06
C ASP A 113 -13.04 -11.15 -16.14
N ARG A 114 -12.00 -10.46 -15.69
CA ARG A 114 -10.61 -10.94 -15.75
C ARG A 114 -10.38 -12.22 -14.94
N LEU A 115 -11.13 -12.42 -13.86
CA LEU A 115 -11.11 -13.66 -13.10
C LEU A 115 -11.79 -14.81 -13.84
N SER A 116 -12.59 -14.57 -14.89
CA SER A 116 -13.22 -15.62 -15.68
C SER A 116 -12.20 -16.49 -16.41
N HIS A 117 -11.04 -15.91 -16.76
CA HIS A 117 -9.95 -16.61 -17.45
C HIS A 117 -9.16 -17.59 -16.59
N TYR A 118 -9.31 -17.53 -15.27
CA TYR A 118 -8.64 -18.46 -14.35
C TYR A 118 -9.51 -19.70 -14.10
N SER A 119 -8.84 -20.87 -14.04
CA SER A 119 -9.53 -22.12 -13.74
C SER A 119 -10.22 -22.08 -12.37
N PRO A 120 -11.34 -22.81 -12.18
CA PRO A 120 -11.96 -22.93 -10.87
C PRO A 120 -10.98 -23.39 -9.77
N ALA A 121 -10.07 -24.30 -10.11
CA ALA A 121 -9.05 -24.80 -9.18
C ALA A 121 -8.09 -23.67 -8.74
N PHE A 122 -7.66 -22.79 -9.64
CA PHE A 122 -6.83 -21.63 -9.27
C PHE A 122 -7.56 -20.69 -8.34
N LYS A 123 -8.84 -20.39 -8.60
CA LYS A 123 -9.68 -19.54 -7.74
C LYS A 123 -9.85 -20.13 -6.35
N VAL A 124 -10.07 -21.43 -6.26
CA VAL A 124 -10.19 -22.15 -4.98
C VAL A 124 -8.86 -22.11 -4.22
N ASN A 125 -7.73 -22.36 -4.89
CA ASN A 125 -6.42 -22.30 -4.22
C ASN A 125 -6.13 -20.91 -3.66
N LEU A 126 -6.43 -19.84 -4.41
CA LEU A 126 -6.26 -18.47 -3.95
C LEU A 126 -7.13 -18.18 -2.71
N LEU A 127 -8.38 -18.64 -2.70
CA LEU A 127 -9.27 -18.52 -1.54
C LEU A 127 -8.73 -19.31 -0.34
N VAL A 128 -8.31 -20.56 -0.55
CA VAL A 128 -7.74 -21.41 0.52
C VAL A 128 -6.48 -20.77 1.11
N GLU A 129 -5.62 -20.22 0.27
CA GLU A 129 -4.44 -19.48 0.73
C GLU A 129 -4.84 -18.28 1.60
N SER A 130 -5.83 -17.50 1.18
CA SER A 130 -6.33 -16.34 1.94
C SER A 130 -6.97 -16.73 3.28
N LEU A 131 -7.59 -17.89 3.39
CA LEU A 131 -8.28 -18.35 4.62
C LEU A 131 -7.33 -18.49 5.81
N LYS A 132 -6.06 -18.86 5.60
CA LYS A 132 -5.05 -18.94 6.68
C LYS A 132 -4.84 -17.58 7.36
N TYR A 133 -4.85 -16.48 6.58
CA TYR A 133 -4.72 -15.13 7.12
C TYR A 133 -5.98 -14.68 7.82
N ILE A 134 -7.16 -14.93 7.22
CA ILE A 134 -8.46 -14.60 7.79
C ILE A 134 -8.60 -15.24 9.19
N SER A 135 -8.29 -16.53 9.31
CA SER A 135 -8.33 -17.25 10.59
C SER A 135 -7.38 -16.67 11.63
N ARG A 136 -6.17 -16.26 11.21
CA ARG A 136 -5.13 -15.68 12.08
C ARG A 136 -5.54 -14.31 12.65
N PHE A 137 -6.29 -13.53 11.87
CA PHE A 137 -6.62 -12.14 12.20
C PHE A 137 -8.01 -11.97 12.84
N LYS A 138 -8.84 -13.02 12.86
CA LYS A 138 -10.19 -12.96 13.44
C LYS A 138 -10.16 -12.46 14.89
N GLY A 139 -10.96 -11.43 15.18
CA GLY A 139 -11.07 -10.80 16.50
C GLY A 139 -9.87 -9.90 16.88
N LYS A 140 -8.84 -9.78 16.03
CA LYS A 140 -7.69 -8.91 16.31
C LYS A 140 -8.01 -7.45 15.98
N ARG A 141 -7.66 -6.55 16.91
CA ARG A 141 -7.76 -5.10 16.69
C ARG A 141 -6.63 -4.63 15.78
N CYS A 142 -6.97 -3.76 14.81
CA CYS A 142 -6.05 -3.18 13.87
C CYS A 142 -6.32 -1.68 13.77
N VAL A 143 -5.33 -0.85 14.07
CA VAL A 143 -5.44 0.59 13.87
C VAL A 143 -4.81 0.96 12.55
N ILE A 144 -5.55 1.70 11.72
CA ILE A 144 -5.14 2.11 10.39
C ILE A 144 -5.11 3.64 10.34
N LYS A 145 -3.91 4.18 10.17
CA LYS A 145 -3.76 5.61 9.92
C LYS A 145 -3.91 5.90 8.45
N TYR A 146 -4.91 6.67 8.10
CA TYR A 146 -5.21 7.10 6.74
C TYR A 146 -4.89 8.57 6.54
N GLY A 147 -4.09 8.92 5.53
CA GLY A 147 -3.72 10.31 5.32
C GLY A 147 -2.83 10.57 4.12
N GLY A 148 -2.41 11.82 3.97
CA GLY A 148 -1.51 12.25 2.92
C GLY A 148 -2.10 12.14 1.51
N ALA A 149 -1.29 11.70 0.54
CA ALA A 149 -1.68 11.61 -0.87
C ALA A 149 -2.82 10.62 -1.14
N ALA A 150 -3.01 9.62 -0.28
CA ALA A 150 -4.12 8.67 -0.38
C ALA A 150 -5.50 9.36 -0.31
N MET A 151 -5.58 10.52 0.36
CA MET A 151 -6.83 11.27 0.55
C MET A 151 -7.19 12.18 -0.63
N THR A 152 -6.30 12.37 -1.60
CA THR A 152 -6.47 13.39 -2.65
C THR A 152 -7.33 12.91 -3.83
N LYS A 153 -7.42 11.60 -4.04
CA LYS A 153 -8.17 10.99 -5.15
C LYS A 153 -9.37 10.23 -4.63
N GLU A 154 -10.55 10.51 -5.18
CA GLU A 154 -11.81 9.85 -4.82
C GLU A 154 -11.74 8.31 -4.97
N SER A 155 -11.09 7.82 -6.04
CA SER A 155 -10.91 6.39 -6.27
C SER A 155 -10.10 5.70 -5.16
N LEU A 156 -9.07 6.37 -4.62
CA LEU A 156 -8.27 5.83 -3.52
C LEU A 156 -9.03 5.85 -2.20
N LYS A 157 -9.85 6.89 -1.94
CA LYS A 157 -10.73 6.92 -0.76
C LYS A 157 -11.71 5.74 -0.77
N ARG A 158 -12.36 5.50 -1.92
CA ARG A 158 -13.28 4.37 -2.08
C ARG A 158 -12.59 3.02 -1.92
N SER A 159 -11.41 2.85 -2.52
CA SER A 159 -10.59 1.64 -2.37
C SER A 159 -10.26 1.40 -0.90
N PHE A 160 -9.78 2.42 -0.18
CA PHE A 160 -9.47 2.34 1.24
C PHE A 160 -10.70 1.97 2.09
N CYS A 161 -11.84 2.63 1.88
CA CYS A 161 -13.08 2.31 2.59
C CYS A 161 -13.54 0.87 2.30
N SER A 162 -13.41 0.40 1.06
CA SER A 162 -13.69 -0.99 0.70
C SER A 162 -12.77 -1.97 1.44
N ASP A 163 -11.48 -1.65 1.56
CA ASP A 163 -10.54 -2.47 2.32
C ASP A 163 -10.94 -2.56 3.80
N VAL A 164 -11.27 -1.43 4.42
CA VAL A 164 -11.70 -1.40 5.83
C VAL A 164 -12.96 -2.26 6.05
N LEU A 165 -13.95 -2.17 5.16
CA LEU A 165 -15.16 -2.98 5.23
C LEU A 165 -14.87 -4.47 5.01
N LEU A 166 -13.95 -4.80 4.09
CA LEU A 166 -13.51 -6.18 3.88
C LEU A 166 -12.82 -6.73 5.14
N LEU A 167 -11.88 -5.98 5.73
CA LEU A 167 -11.23 -6.36 6.99
C LEU A 167 -12.25 -6.67 8.08
N ARG A 168 -13.25 -5.80 8.25
CA ARG A 168 -14.35 -6.02 9.19
C ARG A 168 -15.14 -7.29 8.85
N SER A 169 -15.47 -7.52 7.60
CA SER A 169 -16.26 -8.68 7.15
C SER A 169 -15.55 -10.02 7.39
N VAL A 170 -14.23 -10.04 7.34
CA VAL A 170 -13.41 -11.22 7.64
C VAL A 170 -13.09 -11.37 9.13
N GLY A 171 -13.63 -10.48 9.97
CA GLY A 171 -13.55 -10.57 11.42
C GLY A 171 -12.40 -9.85 12.09
N LEU A 172 -11.61 -9.03 11.37
CA LEU A 172 -10.76 -8.03 12.02
C LEU A 172 -11.64 -6.95 12.66
N VAL A 173 -11.06 -6.25 13.63
CA VAL A 173 -11.67 -5.12 14.32
C VAL A 173 -10.91 -3.84 13.97
N PRO A 174 -11.24 -3.18 12.83
CA PRO A 174 -10.52 -2.01 12.37
C PRO A 174 -10.94 -0.75 13.12
N ILE A 175 -9.96 0.10 13.39
CA ILE A 175 -10.11 1.48 13.89
C ILE A 175 -9.36 2.38 12.91
N VAL A 176 -10.00 3.42 12.42
CA VAL A 176 -9.41 4.35 11.46
C VAL A 176 -9.05 5.65 12.18
N VAL A 177 -7.80 6.09 12.05
CA VAL A 177 -7.36 7.43 12.41
C VAL A 177 -7.01 8.17 11.14
N HIS A 178 -7.66 9.26 10.83
CA HIS A 178 -7.35 9.98 9.60
C HIS A 178 -6.49 11.22 9.85
N GLY A 179 -5.72 11.62 8.86
CA GLY A 179 -5.07 12.92 8.79
C GLY A 179 -5.91 13.92 8.00
N GLY A 180 -5.27 15.00 7.53
CA GLY A 180 -5.98 16.03 6.76
C GLY A 180 -5.07 17.11 6.20
N GLY A 181 -3.73 16.89 6.22
CA GLY A 181 -2.74 17.89 5.84
C GLY A 181 -3.04 18.65 4.54
N PRO A 182 -3.26 17.96 3.41
CA PRO A 182 -3.56 18.63 2.14
C PRO A 182 -4.83 19.46 2.14
N GLU A 183 -5.91 18.97 2.75
CA GLU A 183 -7.19 19.70 2.81
C GLU A 183 -7.12 20.89 3.76
N MET A 184 -6.47 20.73 4.92
CA MET A 184 -6.21 21.83 5.84
C MET A 184 -5.38 22.93 5.17
N THR A 185 -4.29 22.58 4.48
CA THR A 185 -3.46 23.53 3.73
C THR A 185 -4.31 24.32 2.74
N ARG A 186 -5.04 23.64 1.88
CA ARG A 186 -5.90 24.24 0.86
C ARG A 186 -6.97 25.16 1.44
N THR A 187 -7.58 24.74 2.55
CA THR A 187 -8.63 25.54 3.21
C THR A 187 -8.05 26.77 3.87
N LEU A 188 -6.93 26.66 4.58
CA LEU A 188 -6.25 27.81 5.19
C LEU A 188 -5.79 28.82 4.14
N GLU A 189 -5.17 28.38 3.04
CA GLU A 189 -4.74 29.24 1.94
C GLU A 189 -5.93 29.99 1.30
N ARG A 190 -7.07 29.33 1.10
CA ARG A 190 -8.31 29.96 0.60
C ARG A 190 -8.85 31.01 1.55
N LEU A 191 -8.57 30.91 2.83
CA LEU A 191 -8.96 31.90 3.86
C LEU A 191 -7.88 32.95 4.10
N GLY A 192 -6.79 32.95 3.31
CA GLY A 192 -5.71 33.93 3.40
C GLY A 192 -4.61 33.57 4.41
N GLY A 193 -4.65 32.37 4.98
CA GLY A 193 -3.60 31.87 5.89
C GLY A 193 -2.37 31.38 5.11
N THR A 194 -1.23 31.34 5.81
CA THR A 194 0.02 30.78 5.28
C THR A 194 0.45 29.60 6.14
N PRO A 195 0.18 28.35 5.70
CA PRO A 195 0.53 27.16 6.46
C PRO A 195 2.05 27.02 6.65
N GLU A 196 2.48 26.83 7.88
CA GLU A 196 3.89 26.64 8.25
C GLU A 196 4.10 25.24 8.83
N PHE A 197 5.30 24.67 8.62
CA PHE A 197 5.69 23.37 9.15
C PHE A 197 7.08 23.42 9.78
N VAL A 198 7.23 22.79 10.93
CA VAL A 198 8.51 22.59 11.60
C VAL A 198 8.73 21.10 11.81
N ASP A 199 9.79 20.55 11.24
CA ASP A 199 10.13 19.11 11.30
C ASP A 199 8.97 18.17 10.91
N GLY A 200 8.15 18.60 9.95
CA GLY A 200 7.00 17.84 9.47
C GLY A 200 5.71 18.02 10.29
N ILE A 201 5.76 18.78 11.38
CA ILE A 201 4.60 19.11 12.22
C ILE A 201 4.05 20.48 11.80
N ARG A 202 2.73 20.57 11.58
CA ARG A 202 2.07 21.84 11.24
C ARG A 202 2.07 22.78 12.44
N VAL A 203 2.59 23.98 12.28
CA VAL A 203 2.36 25.08 13.22
C VAL A 203 0.87 25.44 13.17
N THR A 204 0.23 25.51 14.31
CA THR A 204 -1.21 25.75 14.41
C THR A 204 -1.50 26.95 15.33
N PRO A 205 -1.44 28.18 14.82
CA PRO A 205 -1.82 29.36 15.61
C PRO A 205 -3.27 29.25 16.12
N ALA A 206 -3.59 29.94 17.19
CA ALA A 206 -4.96 29.95 17.73
C ALA A 206 -6.01 30.44 16.72
N SER A 207 -5.62 31.32 15.80
CA SER A 207 -6.47 31.79 14.69
C SER A 207 -6.89 30.66 13.75
N ASP A 208 -5.99 29.69 13.51
CA ASP A 208 -6.17 28.62 12.52
C ASP A 208 -6.86 27.39 13.11
N LEU A 209 -6.81 27.24 14.43
CA LEU A 209 -7.29 26.04 15.13
C LEU A 209 -8.75 25.71 14.80
N LYS A 210 -9.62 26.73 14.75
CA LYS A 210 -11.04 26.52 14.42
C LYS A 210 -11.25 26.01 12.99
N VAL A 211 -10.44 26.46 12.04
CA VAL A 211 -10.46 25.97 10.66
C VAL A 211 -9.96 24.53 10.61
N VAL A 212 -8.86 24.25 11.30
CA VAL A 212 -8.29 22.89 11.43
C VAL A 212 -9.34 21.93 12.00
N GLU A 213 -10.02 22.31 13.08
CA GLU A 213 -11.07 21.51 13.70
C GLU A 213 -12.24 21.27 12.73
N MET A 214 -12.75 22.31 12.05
CA MET A 214 -13.82 22.18 11.05
C MET A 214 -13.46 21.24 9.90
N VAL A 215 -12.23 21.34 9.39
CA VAL A 215 -11.76 20.47 8.30
C VAL A 215 -11.62 19.03 8.74
N LEU A 216 -10.97 18.80 9.87
CA LEU A 216 -10.74 17.44 10.36
C LEU A 216 -12.05 16.77 10.80
N THR A 217 -12.84 17.41 11.66
CA THR A 217 -14.04 16.76 12.25
C THR A 217 -15.26 16.84 11.35
N GLY A 218 -15.42 17.95 10.63
CA GLY A 218 -16.55 18.17 9.75
C GLY A 218 -16.35 17.60 8.35
N ALA A 219 -15.37 18.11 7.60
CA ALA A 219 -15.24 17.76 6.20
C ALA A 219 -14.72 16.32 6.00
N ILE A 220 -13.51 16.03 6.49
CA ILE A 220 -12.82 14.76 6.21
C ILE A 220 -13.48 13.59 6.94
N ASN A 221 -13.73 13.74 8.24
CA ASN A 221 -14.33 12.69 9.04
C ASN A 221 -15.69 12.27 8.49
N THR A 222 -16.56 13.23 8.22
CA THR A 222 -17.91 13.00 7.69
C THR A 222 -17.87 12.37 6.31
N GLU A 223 -16.95 12.79 5.43
CA GLU A 223 -16.77 12.17 4.11
C GLU A 223 -16.42 10.66 4.23
N LEU A 224 -15.42 10.32 5.06
CA LEU A 224 -15.00 8.93 5.27
C LEU A 224 -16.12 8.08 5.87
N VAL A 225 -16.81 8.60 6.89
CA VAL A 225 -17.96 7.92 7.51
C VAL A 225 -19.09 7.71 6.50
N THR A 226 -19.36 8.68 5.64
CA THR A 226 -20.35 8.56 4.57
C THR A 226 -19.99 7.43 3.62
N LEU A 227 -18.74 7.36 3.17
CA LEU A 227 -18.25 6.30 2.28
C LEU A 227 -18.35 4.92 2.92
N LEU A 228 -17.95 4.79 4.19
CA LEU A 228 -18.03 3.53 4.94
C LEU A 228 -19.48 3.08 5.19
N ASN A 229 -20.42 4.02 5.29
CA ASN A 229 -21.82 3.72 5.56
C ASN A 229 -22.70 3.56 4.29
N GLN A 230 -22.13 3.65 3.09
CA GLN A 230 -22.91 3.51 1.83
C GLN A 230 -23.62 2.15 1.71
N SER A 231 -23.05 1.08 2.30
CA SER A 231 -23.63 -0.28 2.27
C SER A 231 -24.29 -0.71 3.57
N GLY A 232 -24.46 0.19 4.52
CA GLY A 232 -25.07 -0.08 5.82
C GLY A 232 -24.39 0.69 6.96
N PRO A 233 -24.94 0.64 8.18
CA PRO A 233 -24.43 1.37 9.34
C PRO A 233 -23.18 0.69 9.91
N HIS A 234 -22.01 0.94 9.32
CA HIS A 234 -20.76 0.27 9.67
C HIS A 234 -19.80 1.12 10.49
N ALA A 235 -19.84 2.45 10.35
CA ALA A 235 -18.85 3.35 10.93
C ALA A 235 -19.48 4.51 11.70
N VAL A 236 -18.74 4.98 12.71
CA VAL A 236 -19.08 6.17 13.50
C VAL A 236 -17.87 7.11 13.50
N GLY A 237 -18.12 8.37 13.12
CA GLY A 237 -17.12 9.43 13.20
C GLY A 237 -17.06 10.01 14.61
N VAL A 238 -15.85 10.16 15.11
CA VAL A 238 -15.57 10.80 16.41
C VAL A 238 -14.37 11.71 16.31
N SER A 239 -14.40 12.81 17.06
CA SER A 239 -13.19 13.59 17.32
C SER A 239 -12.51 13.11 18.60
N GLY A 240 -11.25 13.40 18.76
CA GLY A 240 -10.59 13.11 20.04
C GLY A 240 -11.22 13.84 21.25
N LYS A 241 -12.09 14.83 21.02
CA LYS A 241 -12.84 15.53 22.07
C LYS A 241 -14.06 14.75 22.53
N ASP A 242 -14.68 13.92 21.65
CA ASP A 242 -15.89 13.18 21.96
C ASP A 242 -15.58 12.10 23.02
N GLY A 243 -16.38 12.07 24.05
CA GLY A 243 -16.14 11.20 25.20
C GLY A 243 -14.78 11.42 25.87
N ALA A 244 -14.15 12.59 25.69
CA ALA A 244 -12.77 12.86 26.08
C ALA A 244 -11.80 11.76 25.63
N LEU A 245 -11.97 11.33 24.37
CA LEU A 245 -11.20 10.22 23.78
C LEU A 245 -9.69 10.49 23.82
N LEU A 246 -9.27 11.73 23.46
CA LEU A 246 -7.88 12.14 23.47
C LEU A 246 -7.70 13.34 24.43
N ARG A 247 -7.22 13.10 25.63
CA ARG A 247 -6.73 14.17 26.50
C ARG A 247 -5.37 14.63 26.01
N ALA A 248 -5.17 15.93 25.97
CA ALA A 248 -3.93 16.52 25.46
C ALA A 248 -3.52 17.75 26.24
N LYS A 249 -2.24 18.04 26.20
CA LYS A 249 -1.63 19.30 26.66
C LYS A 249 -0.86 19.94 25.51
N LYS A 250 -0.53 21.22 25.64
CA LYS A 250 0.31 21.91 24.63
C LYS A 250 1.65 21.19 24.47
N LEU A 251 2.04 20.91 23.24
CA LEU A 251 3.34 20.34 22.91
C LEU A 251 4.45 21.39 23.17
N ILE A 252 5.36 21.07 24.07
CA ILE A 252 6.54 21.90 24.38
C ILE A 252 7.75 21.25 23.72
N ARG A 253 8.37 21.94 22.77
CA ARG A 253 9.57 21.47 22.09
C ARG A 253 10.83 21.77 22.91
N GLN A 254 11.81 20.88 22.82
CA GLN A 254 13.11 21.05 23.47
C GLN A 254 13.93 22.22 22.90
N ASP A 255 13.73 22.58 21.62
CA ASP A 255 14.38 23.70 20.95
C ASP A 255 13.73 25.08 21.28
N GLY A 256 12.68 25.10 22.11
CA GLY A 256 11.99 26.30 22.55
C GLY A 256 11.03 26.90 21.51
N ARG A 257 10.88 26.32 20.30
CA ARG A 257 9.94 26.81 19.27
C ARG A 257 8.51 26.56 19.69
N ASP A 258 7.67 27.60 19.63
CA ASP A 258 6.23 27.49 19.86
C ASP A 258 5.49 27.06 18.57
N LEU A 259 4.83 25.93 18.60
CA LEU A 259 4.00 25.43 17.50
C LEU A 259 2.53 25.87 17.59
N GLY A 260 2.20 26.75 18.53
CA GLY A 260 0.82 27.18 18.78
C GLY A 260 -0.01 26.10 19.47
N GLN A 261 -1.20 25.83 18.94
CA GLN A 261 -2.15 24.86 19.49
C GLN A 261 -1.90 23.44 18.98
N VAL A 262 -0.63 23.03 18.99
CA VAL A 262 -0.25 21.63 18.74
C VAL A 262 -0.23 20.89 20.07
N GLY A 263 -0.84 19.69 20.08
CA GLY A 263 -1.00 18.90 21.31
C GLY A 263 -0.10 17.68 21.40
N GLU A 264 0.23 17.34 22.64
CA GLU A 264 0.79 16.05 23.05
C GLU A 264 -0.28 15.27 23.83
N ILE A 265 -0.54 14.02 23.48
CA ILE A 265 -1.55 13.18 24.15
C ILE A 265 -1.06 12.82 25.55
N THR A 266 -1.92 13.02 26.52
CA THR A 266 -1.67 12.63 27.92
C THR A 266 -2.44 11.37 28.31
N GLN A 267 -3.61 11.13 27.69
CA GLN A 267 -4.44 9.98 27.96
C GLN A 267 -5.36 9.67 26.76
N VAL A 268 -5.59 8.37 26.52
CA VAL A 268 -6.60 7.87 25.58
C VAL A 268 -7.71 7.17 26.35
N ASN A 269 -8.96 7.55 26.13
CA ASN A 269 -10.14 6.87 26.70
C ASN A 269 -10.46 5.61 25.90
N ALA A 270 -9.72 4.53 26.13
CA ALA A 270 -9.92 3.26 25.44
C ALA A 270 -11.32 2.70 25.67
N ARG A 271 -11.93 2.91 26.86
CA ARG A 271 -13.29 2.42 27.19
C ARG A 271 -14.35 2.97 26.22
N PHE A 272 -14.22 4.22 25.80
CA PHE A 272 -15.12 4.81 24.83
C PHE A 272 -15.03 4.11 23.48
N LEU A 273 -13.80 3.79 23.02
CA LEU A 273 -13.59 3.03 21.79
C LEU A 273 -14.11 1.60 21.91
N GLU A 274 -13.85 0.92 23.02
CA GLU A 274 -14.33 -0.45 23.28
C GLU A 274 -15.85 -0.53 23.19
N MET A 275 -16.57 0.43 23.74
CA MET A 275 -18.03 0.50 23.63
C MET A 275 -18.49 0.55 22.14
N LEU A 276 -17.82 1.31 21.28
CA LEU A 276 -18.17 1.37 19.86
C LEU A 276 -17.82 0.07 19.12
N LEU A 277 -16.65 -0.52 19.44
CA LEU A 277 -16.21 -1.78 18.86
C LEU A 277 -17.12 -2.95 19.25
N ASP A 278 -17.58 -3.01 20.50
CA ASP A 278 -18.49 -4.05 21.01
C ASP A 278 -19.86 -3.98 20.32
N GLN A 279 -20.29 -2.79 19.89
CA GLN A 279 -21.49 -2.61 19.06
C GLN A 279 -21.23 -2.87 17.56
N GLY A 280 -20.01 -3.28 17.19
CA GLY A 280 -19.62 -3.63 15.84
C GLY A 280 -19.36 -2.42 14.92
N TYR A 281 -19.24 -1.21 15.44
CA TYR A 281 -18.89 -0.05 14.63
C TYR A 281 -17.39 0.04 14.37
N VAL A 282 -17.02 0.64 13.26
CA VAL A 282 -15.66 1.10 12.93
C VAL A 282 -15.54 2.55 13.39
N PRO A 283 -14.78 2.86 14.46
CA PRO A 283 -14.51 4.22 14.84
C PRO A 283 -13.61 4.91 13.79
N VAL A 284 -14.00 6.10 13.33
CA VAL A 284 -13.22 6.96 12.46
C VAL A 284 -12.84 8.20 13.25
N ILE A 285 -11.56 8.31 13.64
CA ILE A 285 -11.08 9.26 14.62
C ILE A 285 -10.41 10.44 13.91
N SER A 286 -10.87 11.66 14.19
CA SER A 286 -10.15 12.88 13.81
C SER A 286 -9.17 13.31 14.92
N PRO A 287 -7.95 13.74 14.56
CA PRO A 287 -6.86 13.95 15.50
C PRO A 287 -6.93 15.34 16.17
N VAL A 288 -8.02 15.62 16.86
CA VAL A 288 -8.24 16.83 17.65
C VAL A 288 -8.33 16.45 19.13
N GLY A 289 -7.41 16.92 19.96
CA GLY A 289 -7.36 16.62 21.38
C GLY A 289 -8.10 17.65 22.24
N LEU A 290 -8.50 17.23 23.45
CA LEU A 290 -9.16 18.04 24.46
C LEU A 290 -8.20 18.33 25.60
N GLY A 291 -7.96 19.61 25.87
CA GLY A 291 -7.18 20.07 27.03
C GLY A 291 -8.01 20.09 28.32
N ASP A 292 -7.33 20.26 29.44
CA ASP A 292 -7.97 20.22 30.76
C ASP A 292 -8.93 21.38 31.02
N ASN A 293 -8.70 22.53 30.40
CA ASN A 293 -9.58 23.70 30.51
C ASN A 293 -10.57 23.83 29.33
N GLY A 294 -10.73 22.76 28.52
CA GLY A 294 -11.63 22.72 27.38
C GLY A 294 -11.06 23.25 26.06
N GLU A 295 -9.78 23.63 26.04
CA GLU A 295 -9.08 24.03 24.83
C GLU A 295 -8.93 22.85 23.85
N SER A 296 -8.84 23.16 22.55
CA SER A 296 -8.59 22.18 21.52
C SER A 296 -7.10 22.17 21.12
N PHE A 297 -6.61 21.00 20.75
CA PHE A 297 -5.27 20.85 20.19
C PHE A 297 -5.30 20.07 18.87
N ASN A 298 -4.56 20.55 17.87
CA ASN A 298 -4.26 19.80 16.67
C ASN A 298 -3.14 18.79 17.01
N ILE A 299 -3.38 17.51 16.73
CA ILE A 299 -2.41 16.47 17.03
C ILE A 299 -2.02 15.78 15.72
N ASP A 300 -0.75 15.36 15.62
CA ASP A 300 -0.31 14.58 14.46
C ASP A 300 -1.05 13.24 14.39
N GLY A 301 -1.55 12.90 13.21
CA GLY A 301 -2.39 11.71 13.03
C GLY A 301 -1.62 10.39 13.20
N ASP A 302 -0.31 10.35 12.92
CA ASP A 302 0.52 9.16 13.14
C ASP A 302 0.68 8.92 14.65
N THR A 303 0.87 10.01 15.40
CA THR A 303 0.92 9.99 16.87
C THR A 303 -0.41 9.50 17.48
N VAL A 304 -1.54 10.04 17.01
CA VAL A 304 -2.87 9.58 17.48
C VAL A 304 -3.06 8.10 17.20
N ALA A 305 -2.70 7.64 16.00
CA ALA A 305 -2.86 6.24 15.65
C ALA A 305 -2.01 5.31 16.53
N ALA A 306 -0.79 5.73 16.85
CA ALA A 306 0.10 4.98 17.74
C ALA A 306 -0.45 4.88 19.17
N GLU A 307 -0.87 6.01 19.75
CA GLU A 307 -1.43 6.05 21.11
C GLU A 307 -2.76 5.29 21.21
N VAL A 308 -3.62 5.41 20.20
CA VAL A 308 -4.86 4.63 20.13
C VAL A 308 -4.54 3.14 20.00
N ALA A 309 -3.59 2.74 19.15
CA ALA A 309 -3.21 1.34 18.99
C ALA A 309 -2.69 0.73 20.28
N ALA A 310 -1.85 1.45 21.00
CA ALA A 310 -1.36 1.06 22.32
C ALA A 310 -2.50 0.93 23.34
N ALA A 311 -3.36 1.95 23.44
CA ALA A 311 -4.44 2.00 24.42
C ALA A 311 -5.50 0.89 24.26
N VAL A 312 -5.82 0.51 23.00
CA VAL A 312 -6.78 -0.56 22.73
C VAL A 312 -6.14 -1.94 22.63
N GLY A 313 -4.83 -2.09 22.86
CA GLY A 313 -4.12 -3.35 22.71
C GLY A 313 -4.21 -3.91 21.28
N ALA A 314 -4.03 -3.06 20.28
CA ALA A 314 -4.08 -3.48 18.88
C ALA A 314 -2.94 -4.45 18.54
N SER A 315 -3.25 -5.48 17.77
CA SER A 315 -2.21 -6.40 17.26
C SER A 315 -1.39 -5.78 16.14
N LYS A 316 -1.97 -4.82 15.40
CA LYS A 316 -1.33 -4.17 14.25
C LYS A 316 -1.62 -2.68 14.22
N LEU A 317 -0.58 -1.92 13.85
CA LEU A 317 -0.68 -0.53 13.42
C LEU A 317 -0.28 -0.45 11.95
N ILE A 318 -1.13 0.12 11.10
CA ILE A 318 -0.84 0.32 9.67
C ILE A 318 -0.82 1.82 9.40
N ILE A 319 0.27 2.32 8.86
CA ILE A 319 0.42 3.75 8.49
C ILE A 319 0.49 3.84 6.96
N LEU A 320 -0.57 4.41 6.36
CA LEU A 320 -0.54 4.75 4.95
C LEU A 320 0.28 6.02 4.73
N SER A 321 1.22 5.92 3.81
CA SER A 321 2.19 6.97 3.47
C SER A 321 2.10 7.34 1.99
N ASN A 322 2.92 8.28 1.56
CA ASN A 322 3.14 8.65 0.15
C ASN A 322 4.42 8.04 -0.43
N VAL A 323 5.01 7.08 0.27
CA VAL A 323 6.17 6.30 -0.18
C VAL A 323 5.89 4.82 0.07
N ALA A 324 6.59 3.94 -0.64
CA ALA A 324 6.37 2.49 -0.60
C ALA A 324 6.57 1.90 0.82
N GLY A 325 7.46 2.48 1.62
CA GLY A 325 7.80 2.04 2.95
C GLY A 325 8.92 2.88 3.53
N ILE A 326 9.67 2.36 4.49
CA ILE A 326 10.92 2.96 4.97
C ILE A 326 12.00 2.63 3.93
N LEU A 327 12.68 3.68 3.44
CA LEU A 327 13.70 3.56 2.40
C LEU A 327 15.10 3.63 2.99
N ASP A 328 16.02 2.90 2.38
CA ASP A 328 17.46 3.04 2.53
C ASP A 328 18.06 3.25 1.13
N ASN A 329 18.61 4.45 0.85
CA ASN A 329 19.14 4.83 -0.45
C ASN A 329 18.22 4.44 -1.64
N GLU A 330 16.96 4.85 -1.59
CA GLU A 330 15.91 4.56 -2.59
C GLU A 330 15.37 3.11 -2.62
N SER A 331 16.01 2.18 -1.91
CA SER A 331 15.53 0.80 -1.79
C SER A 331 14.58 0.67 -0.59
N MET A 332 13.43 0.06 -0.79
CA MET A 332 12.49 -0.22 0.29
C MET A 332 13.03 -1.36 1.18
N LEU A 333 13.02 -1.12 2.48
CA LEU A 333 13.30 -2.15 3.47
C LEU A 333 12.00 -2.90 3.79
N SER A 334 11.94 -4.20 3.51
CA SER A 334 10.72 -4.99 3.70
C SER A 334 10.44 -5.30 5.18
N GLU A 335 11.48 -5.46 5.99
CA GLU A 335 11.37 -5.73 7.43
C GLU A 335 12.46 -5.02 8.21
N LEU A 336 12.10 -4.50 9.39
CA LEU A 336 13.02 -3.87 10.35
C LEU A 336 12.66 -4.27 11.79
N LYS A 337 13.67 -4.33 12.64
CA LYS A 337 13.51 -4.39 14.09
C LYS A 337 13.45 -2.98 14.70
N THR A 338 12.82 -2.85 15.87
CA THR A 338 12.78 -1.54 16.59
C THR A 338 14.16 -0.97 16.86
N SER A 339 15.15 -1.81 17.14
CA SER A 339 16.56 -1.41 17.30
C SER A 339 17.11 -0.75 16.04
N GLU A 340 16.87 -1.32 14.87
CA GLU A 340 17.36 -0.81 13.60
C GLU A 340 16.68 0.53 13.22
N VAL A 341 15.37 0.66 13.52
CA VAL A 341 14.66 1.94 13.31
C VAL A 341 15.24 3.03 14.22
N ARG A 342 15.57 2.72 15.50
CA ARG A 342 16.21 3.67 16.43
C ARG A 342 17.58 4.11 15.92
N GLU A 343 18.40 3.17 15.48
CA GLU A 343 19.73 3.45 14.93
C GLU A 343 19.64 4.39 13.72
N ARG A 344 18.71 4.13 12.79
CA ARG A 344 18.49 4.98 11.61
C ARG A 344 17.96 6.37 11.92
N LEU A 345 17.19 6.52 13.00
CA LEU A 345 16.76 7.83 13.49
C LEU A 345 17.94 8.60 14.09
N ILE A 346 18.82 7.93 14.86
CA ILE A 346 19.99 8.55 15.50
C ILE A 346 21.04 8.94 14.44
N SER A 347 21.30 8.06 13.46
CA SER A 347 22.25 8.35 12.38
C SER A 347 21.77 9.39 11.37
N GLY A 348 20.48 9.78 11.42
CA GLY A 348 19.89 10.71 10.46
C GLY A 348 19.55 10.06 9.09
N ALA A 349 19.58 8.74 8.98
CA ALA A 349 19.13 8.02 7.77
C ALA A 349 17.61 8.13 7.59
N ILE A 350 16.85 8.25 8.68
CA ILE A 350 15.41 8.52 8.67
C ILE A 350 15.18 9.95 9.15
N THR A 351 14.64 10.81 8.27
CA THR A 351 14.43 12.25 8.53
C THR A 351 13.02 12.72 8.15
N GLY A 352 12.72 13.99 8.42
CA GLY A 352 11.49 14.65 7.98
C GLY A 352 10.22 13.94 8.42
N GLY A 353 9.23 13.85 7.54
CA GLY A 353 7.95 13.21 7.81
C GLY A 353 8.05 11.69 8.10
N MET A 354 9.09 11.02 7.59
CA MET A 354 9.33 9.61 7.93
C MET A 354 9.83 9.44 9.36
N ALA A 355 10.61 10.40 9.89
CA ALA A 355 11.04 10.37 11.29
C ALA A 355 9.85 10.49 12.26
N VAL A 356 8.83 11.30 11.91
CA VAL A 356 7.59 11.39 12.72
C VAL A 356 6.89 10.01 12.75
N LYS A 357 6.72 9.37 11.60
CA LYS A 357 6.13 8.03 11.49
C LYS A 357 6.92 6.97 12.25
N ALA A 358 8.24 6.98 12.09
CA ALA A 358 9.12 6.04 12.78
C ALA A 358 9.03 6.17 14.31
N ARG A 359 8.99 7.41 14.85
CA ARG A 359 8.78 7.63 16.28
C ARG A 359 7.41 7.14 16.76
N ALA A 360 6.34 7.39 15.98
CA ALA A 360 5.01 6.89 16.28
C ALA A 360 4.97 5.34 16.30
N ILE A 361 5.60 4.70 15.32
CA ILE A 361 5.74 3.24 15.27
C ILE A 361 6.47 2.69 16.48
N LEU A 362 7.65 3.25 16.81
CA LEU A 362 8.40 2.84 17.98
C LEU A 362 7.57 2.99 19.26
N ARG A 363 6.83 4.10 19.40
CA ARG A 363 5.94 4.33 20.53
C ARG A 363 4.88 3.23 20.63
N ALA A 364 4.19 2.89 19.54
CA ALA A 364 3.17 1.85 19.53
C ALA A 364 3.76 0.47 19.92
N LEU A 365 4.90 0.10 19.35
CA LEU A 365 5.55 -1.19 19.61
C LEU A 365 6.08 -1.29 21.05
N ASP A 366 6.64 -0.19 21.60
CA ASP A 366 7.10 -0.11 23.00
C ASP A 366 5.95 -0.29 24.00
N PHE A 367 4.73 0.06 23.61
CA PHE A 367 3.52 -0.09 24.42
C PHE A 367 2.66 -1.32 24.06
N GLY A 368 3.25 -2.32 23.40
CA GLY A 368 2.70 -3.65 23.29
C GLY A 368 1.97 -3.95 21.98
N VAL A 369 1.95 -3.05 20.98
CA VAL A 369 1.52 -3.39 19.64
C VAL A 369 2.50 -4.40 19.06
N SER A 370 1.99 -5.50 18.47
CA SER A 370 2.86 -6.60 18.05
C SER A 370 3.60 -6.31 16.74
N GLN A 371 3.00 -5.56 15.83
CA GLN A 371 3.53 -5.27 14.50
C GLN A 371 3.07 -3.89 14.03
N ALA A 372 3.94 -3.17 13.34
CA ALA A 372 3.58 -1.95 12.65
C ALA A 372 4.02 -2.01 11.19
N HIS A 373 3.22 -1.42 10.29
CA HIS A 373 3.45 -1.45 8.86
C HIS A 373 3.44 -0.03 8.29
N VAL A 374 4.35 0.26 7.39
CA VAL A 374 4.32 1.49 6.56
C VAL A 374 4.10 1.06 5.12
N ILE A 375 3.02 1.52 4.51
CA ILE A 375 2.60 1.13 3.16
C ILE A 375 2.28 2.32 2.28
N ASP A 376 2.34 2.15 0.96
CA ASP A 376 1.96 3.19 0.02
C ASP A 376 0.43 3.31 -0.09
N GLY A 377 -0.11 4.40 0.44
CA GLY A 377 -1.54 4.70 0.35
C GLY A 377 -2.02 5.14 -1.04
N ARG A 378 -1.11 5.33 -2.01
CA ARG A 378 -1.46 5.67 -3.40
C ARG A 378 -1.77 4.43 -4.25
N THR A 379 -1.47 3.25 -3.72
CA THR A 379 -1.78 1.97 -4.37
C THR A 379 -3.16 1.49 -3.90
N PRO A 380 -4.11 1.25 -4.81
CA PRO A 380 -5.40 0.69 -4.45
C PRO A 380 -5.23 -0.67 -3.74
N HIS A 381 -6.07 -0.93 -2.75
CA HIS A 381 -6.08 -2.18 -1.97
C HIS A 381 -4.75 -2.53 -1.28
N SER A 382 -3.90 -1.53 -1.01
CA SER A 382 -2.59 -1.74 -0.37
C SER A 382 -2.71 -2.35 1.03
N VAL A 383 -3.76 -2.03 1.78
CA VAL A 383 -4.00 -2.61 3.11
C VAL A 383 -4.28 -4.11 3.01
N ILE A 384 -5.07 -4.53 2.03
CA ILE A 384 -5.37 -5.94 1.79
C ILE A 384 -4.13 -6.67 1.32
N ALA A 385 -3.39 -6.09 0.36
CA ALA A 385 -2.16 -6.67 -0.15
C ALA A 385 -1.11 -6.88 0.96
N GLU A 386 -0.98 -5.92 1.88
CA GLU A 386 -0.06 -6.04 3.03
C GLU A 386 -0.45 -7.13 4.01
N LEU A 387 -1.75 -7.27 4.29
CA LEU A 387 -2.22 -8.16 5.35
C LEU A 387 -2.44 -9.61 4.89
N PHE A 388 -2.75 -9.83 3.61
CA PHE A 388 -3.20 -11.12 3.09
C PHE A 388 -2.27 -11.71 2.03
N THR A 389 -1.01 -11.25 1.95
CA THR A 389 0.02 -11.86 1.12
C THR A 389 1.29 -12.15 1.93
N ASP A 390 2.06 -13.16 1.51
CA ASP A 390 3.26 -13.60 2.24
C ASP A 390 4.38 -12.53 2.22
N ASN A 391 4.50 -11.77 1.14
CA ASN A 391 5.59 -10.81 0.95
C ASN A 391 5.27 -9.40 1.40
N GLY A 392 3.98 -9.09 1.66
CA GLY A 392 3.54 -7.71 1.90
C GLY A 392 3.83 -6.77 0.73
N VAL A 393 3.59 -5.48 0.91
CA VAL A 393 3.85 -4.43 -0.10
C VAL A 393 4.57 -3.22 0.50
N GLY A 394 4.90 -3.26 1.78
CA GLY A 394 5.50 -2.16 2.53
C GLY A 394 6.64 -2.60 3.44
N THR A 395 6.89 -1.80 4.47
CA THR A 395 7.85 -2.12 5.52
C THR A 395 7.13 -2.62 6.77
N LEU A 396 7.43 -3.83 7.19
CA LEU A 396 7.04 -4.39 8.49
C LEU A 396 8.06 -3.99 9.55
N VAL A 397 7.58 -3.46 10.68
CA VAL A 397 8.42 -3.22 11.88
C VAL A 397 7.93 -4.08 13.02
N THR A 398 8.86 -4.81 13.66
CA THR A 398 8.59 -5.70 14.78
C THR A 398 9.47 -5.37 15.99
N PRO A 399 9.04 -5.70 17.22
CA PRO A 399 9.90 -5.61 18.38
C PRO A 399 11.22 -6.36 18.22
N SER A 400 12.30 -5.83 18.86
CA SER A 400 13.63 -6.46 18.85
C SER A 400 13.70 -7.68 19.74
#